data_f32678008b4a7ec5b6b1305ae3e50156
#
_entry.id   f32678008b4a7ec5b6b1305ae3e50156
#
_cell.length_a   1.000
_cell.length_b   1.000
_cell.length_c   1.000
_cell.angle_alpha   90.00
_cell.angle_beta   90.00
_cell.angle_gamma   90.00
#
_symmetry.space_group_name_H-M   'P 1'
#
loop_
_entity.id
_entity.type
_entity.pdbx_description
1 polymer ?
#
loop_
_entity_poly.entity_id
_entity_poly.type
_entity_poly.pdbx_seq_one_letter_code
_entity_poly.pdbx_strand_id
1 'polypeptide(L)'
;MAITRLGRKDFEKLLEFRVTLRRFQRWSEDQARMAGLTHVQHQLLVAIKGHRGDVPPTVGDLAGYLLLRPHSAVELVDRAQDAGLVERTPDGEDGRVTRVRLTAEGDRIMQELTQSHLERLHELAAVLDELVNSSGGTAPDR
;
A
#
# COMPACT_ATOMS: atom_id res chain seq x y z
N MET A 1 -14.77 -31.20 -10.11
CA MET A 1 -13.79 -30.29 -10.75
C MET A 1 -12.49 -31.07 -10.95
N ALA A 2 -12.03 -31.21 -12.17
CA ALA A 2 -10.76 -31.90 -12.42
C ALA A 2 -9.60 -31.00 -11.90
N ILE A 3 -8.79 -31.56 -11.02
CA ILE A 3 -7.59 -30.87 -10.55
C ILE A 3 -6.53 -31.02 -11.63
N THR A 4 -6.25 -29.95 -12.36
CA THR A 4 -5.14 -29.93 -13.31
C THR A 4 -3.84 -30.05 -12.53
N ARG A 5 -3.06 -31.07 -12.85
CA ARG A 5 -1.75 -31.23 -12.21
C ARG A 5 -0.81 -30.11 -12.67
N LEU A 6 -0.35 -29.31 -11.70
CA LEU A 6 0.58 -28.22 -11.96
C LEU A 6 1.97 -28.75 -12.28
N GLY A 7 2.67 -28.07 -13.16
CA GLY A 7 4.04 -28.38 -13.55
C GLY A 7 5.06 -27.45 -12.87
N ARG A 8 6.32 -27.76 -13.07
CA ARG A 8 7.44 -26.99 -12.52
C ARG A 8 7.36 -25.50 -12.87
N LYS A 9 6.98 -25.18 -14.10
CA LYS A 9 6.85 -23.79 -14.57
C LYS A 9 5.81 -22.99 -13.80
N ASP A 10 4.76 -23.62 -13.35
CA ASP A 10 3.72 -22.95 -12.53
C ASP A 10 4.29 -22.54 -11.18
N PHE A 11 5.11 -23.40 -10.56
CA PHE A 11 5.75 -23.10 -9.30
C PHE A 11 6.86 -22.06 -9.43
N GLU A 12 7.65 -22.11 -10.49
CA GLU A 12 8.66 -21.09 -10.80
C GLU A 12 8.02 -19.71 -10.97
N LYS A 13 6.88 -19.64 -11.65
CA LYS A 13 6.11 -18.42 -11.85
C LYS A 13 5.63 -17.83 -10.52
N LEU A 14 5.07 -18.67 -9.64
CA LEU A 14 4.61 -18.24 -8.32
C LEU A 14 5.79 -17.72 -7.47
N LEU A 15 6.93 -18.41 -7.52
CA LEU A 15 8.14 -17.97 -6.82
C LEU A 15 8.60 -16.61 -7.33
N GLU A 16 8.66 -16.42 -8.64
CA GLU A 16 9.10 -15.15 -9.24
C GLU A 16 8.16 -14.01 -8.90
N PHE A 17 6.86 -14.23 -8.91
CA PHE A 17 5.87 -13.26 -8.44
C PHE A 17 6.15 -12.86 -6.98
N ARG A 18 6.36 -13.82 -6.10
CA ARG A 18 6.62 -13.58 -4.68
C ARG A 18 7.92 -12.82 -4.45
N VAL A 19 8.98 -13.18 -5.15
CA VAL A 19 10.28 -12.51 -5.07
C VAL A 19 10.18 -11.07 -5.58
N THR A 20 9.50 -10.85 -6.69
CA THR A 20 9.28 -9.52 -7.26
C THR A 20 8.51 -8.62 -6.30
N LEU A 21 7.46 -9.15 -5.67
CA LEU A 21 6.68 -8.42 -4.68
C LEU A 21 7.50 -8.06 -3.44
N ARG A 22 8.31 -8.99 -2.93
CA ARG A 22 9.19 -8.74 -1.79
C ARG A 22 10.24 -7.67 -2.08
N ARG A 23 10.83 -7.69 -3.28
CA ARG A 23 11.79 -6.67 -3.70
C ARG A 23 11.17 -5.29 -3.77
N PHE A 24 9.94 -5.21 -4.28
CA PHE A 24 9.19 -3.96 -4.29
C PHE A 24 8.93 -3.45 -2.87
N GLN A 25 8.44 -4.31 -1.98
CA GLN A 25 8.16 -3.95 -0.60
C GLN A 25 9.42 -3.47 0.14
N ARG A 26 10.53 -4.15 -0.04
CA ARG A 26 11.81 -3.77 0.56
C ARG A 26 12.30 -2.42 0.04
N TRP A 27 12.23 -2.21 -1.26
CA TRP A 27 12.55 -0.92 -1.86
C TRP A 27 11.65 0.19 -1.30
N SER A 28 10.35 -0.06 -1.19
CA SER A 28 9.38 0.89 -0.64
C SER A 28 9.68 1.25 0.82
N GLU A 29 10.04 0.26 1.63
CA GLU A 29 10.48 0.48 3.02
C GLU A 29 11.74 1.35 3.10
N ASP A 30 12.71 1.10 2.23
CA ASP A 30 13.93 1.89 2.16
C ASP A 30 13.65 3.34 1.76
N GLN A 31 12.76 3.56 0.80
CA GLN A 31 12.32 4.90 0.39
C GLN A 31 11.64 5.65 1.55
N ALA A 32 10.75 4.99 2.27
CA ALA A 32 10.08 5.57 3.44
C ALA A 32 11.10 5.97 4.51
N ARG A 33 12.06 5.11 4.80
CA ARG A 33 13.11 5.35 5.79
C ARG A 33 13.98 6.55 5.40
N MET A 34 14.33 6.68 4.12
CA MET A 34 15.08 7.83 3.61
C MET A 34 14.32 9.14 3.77
N ALA A 35 13.00 9.09 3.75
CA ALA A 35 12.12 10.24 3.99
C ALA A 35 11.84 10.49 5.49
N GLY A 36 12.43 9.70 6.38
CA GLY A 36 12.23 9.82 7.83
C GLY A 36 10.98 9.13 8.37
N LEU A 37 10.37 8.25 7.59
CA LEU A 37 9.16 7.51 7.97
C LEU A 37 9.47 6.06 8.31
N THR A 38 8.66 5.49 9.21
CA THR A 38 8.55 4.03 9.28
C THR A 38 7.72 3.54 8.09
N HIS A 39 7.88 2.27 7.74
CA HIS A 39 7.08 1.64 6.69
C HIS A 39 5.58 1.76 6.96
N VAL A 40 5.15 1.54 8.20
CA VAL A 40 3.74 1.60 8.58
C VAL A 40 3.21 3.03 8.54
N GLN A 41 4.01 4.02 8.93
CA GLN A 41 3.65 5.44 8.77
C GLN A 41 3.44 5.80 7.31
N HIS A 42 4.32 5.35 6.42
CA HIS A 42 4.16 5.57 4.98
C HIS A 42 2.83 4.98 4.48
N GLN A 43 2.51 3.75 4.85
CA GLN A 43 1.24 3.13 4.48
C GLN A 43 0.02 3.91 5.01
N LEU A 44 0.11 4.43 6.23
CA LEU A 44 -0.93 5.29 6.81
C LEU A 44 -1.15 6.54 5.96
N LEU A 45 -0.08 7.23 5.57
CA LEU A 45 -0.17 8.44 4.75
C LEU A 45 -0.76 8.15 3.37
N VAL A 46 -0.41 7.01 2.77
CA VAL A 46 -1.01 6.55 1.51
C VAL A 46 -2.51 6.35 1.66
N ALA A 47 -2.94 5.70 2.73
CA ALA A 47 -4.36 5.45 3.00
C ALA A 47 -5.15 6.75 3.20
N ILE A 48 -4.58 7.72 3.90
CA ILE A 48 -5.22 9.02 4.11
C ILE A 48 -5.33 9.80 2.79
N LYS A 49 -4.24 9.89 2.05
CA LYS A 49 -4.20 10.65 0.78
C LYS A 49 -5.03 10.01 -0.30
N GLY A 50 -5.08 8.69 -0.36
CA GLY A 50 -5.82 7.92 -1.36
C GLY A 50 -7.27 7.62 -0.99
N HIS A 51 -7.73 8.04 0.19
CA HIS A 51 -9.09 7.78 0.63
C HIS A 51 -10.13 8.29 -0.38
N ARG A 52 -11.09 7.43 -0.71
CA ARG A 52 -12.17 7.75 -1.65
C ARG A 52 -13.36 8.32 -0.90
N GLY A 53 -13.41 9.62 -0.77
CA GLY A 53 -14.51 10.30 -0.11
C GLY A 53 -14.30 11.80 -0.15
N ASP A 54 -15.40 12.56 0.03
CA ASP A 54 -15.37 14.02 0.04
C ASP A 54 -14.84 14.58 1.37
N VAL A 55 -14.79 13.74 2.38
CA VAL A 55 -14.30 14.08 3.73
C VAL A 55 -13.14 13.17 4.12
N PRO A 56 -12.24 13.62 5.01
CA PRO A 56 -11.12 12.80 5.44
C PRO A 56 -11.57 11.46 6.06
N PRO A 57 -10.73 10.42 6.01
CA PRO A 57 -11.07 9.12 6.57
C PRO A 57 -11.17 9.17 8.10
N THR A 58 -11.98 8.29 8.65
CA THR A 58 -12.01 8.00 10.08
C THR A 58 -10.89 7.03 10.44
N VAL A 59 -10.58 6.90 11.73
CA VAL A 59 -9.63 5.87 12.20
C VAL A 59 -10.11 4.46 11.82
N GLY A 60 -11.42 4.21 11.84
CA GLY A 60 -12.01 2.95 11.38
C GLY A 60 -11.77 2.68 9.90
N ASP A 61 -11.91 3.69 9.04
CA ASP A 61 -11.58 3.57 7.62
C ASP A 61 -10.11 3.18 7.43
N LEU A 62 -9.21 3.82 8.16
CA LEU A 62 -7.77 3.56 8.08
C LEU A 62 -7.42 2.14 8.56
N ALA A 63 -8.05 1.68 9.64
CA ALA A 63 -7.90 0.31 10.12
C ALA A 63 -8.31 -0.69 9.04
N GLY A 64 -9.38 -0.43 8.32
CA GLY A 64 -9.84 -1.25 7.20
C GLY A 64 -8.84 -1.33 6.05
N TYR A 65 -8.32 -0.18 5.59
CA TYR A 65 -7.31 -0.15 4.51
C TYR A 65 -6.03 -0.88 4.89
N LEU A 66 -5.60 -0.75 6.14
CA LEU A 66 -4.32 -1.28 6.62
C LEU A 66 -4.43 -2.70 7.20
N LEU A 67 -5.64 -3.26 7.26
CA LEU A 67 -5.92 -4.56 7.86
C LEU A 67 -5.42 -4.64 9.31
N LEU A 68 -5.62 -3.55 10.05
CA LEU A 68 -5.25 -3.44 11.46
C LEU A 68 -6.48 -3.55 12.36
N ARG A 69 -6.26 -3.99 13.58
CA ARG A 69 -7.26 -3.87 14.64
C ARG A 69 -7.47 -2.39 14.99
N PRO A 70 -8.68 -1.98 15.42
CA PRO A 70 -8.99 -0.59 15.70
C PRO A 70 -8.01 0.10 16.63
N HIS A 71 -7.61 -0.53 17.72
CA HIS A 71 -6.69 0.09 18.66
C HIS A 71 -5.25 0.20 18.13
N SER A 72 -4.82 -0.70 17.28
CA SER A 72 -3.53 -0.59 16.58
C SER A 72 -3.51 0.59 15.62
N ALA A 73 -4.64 0.84 14.94
CA ALA A 73 -4.80 2.02 14.08
C ALA A 73 -4.76 3.32 14.89
N VAL A 74 -5.40 3.36 16.06
CA VAL A 74 -5.34 4.51 16.98
C VAL A 74 -3.91 4.82 17.39
N GLU A 75 -3.14 3.81 17.81
CA GLU A 75 -1.73 3.98 18.19
C GLU A 75 -0.87 4.48 17.03
N LEU A 76 -1.10 3.95 15.83
CA LEU A 76 -0.39 4.40 14.63
C LEU A 76 -0.68 5.86 14.31
N VAL A 77 -1.93 6.28 14.41
CA VAL A 77 -2.34 7.68 14.22
C VAL A 77 -1.72 8.57 15.30
N ASP A 78 -1.71 8.12 16.56
CA ASP A 78 -1.08 8.86 17.67
C ASP A 78 0.39 9.16 17.37
N ARG A 79 1.13 8.15 16.95
CA ARG A 79 2.56 8.31 16.61
C ARG A 79 2.79 9.20 15.40
N ALA A 80 1.94 9.09 14.39
CA ALA A 80 2.01 9.94 13.21
C ALA A 80 1.67 11.40 13.53
N GLN A 81 0.72 11.62 14.44
CA GLN A 81 0.39 12.96 14.94
C GLN A 81 1.54 13.56 15.75
N ASP A 82 2.16 12.79 16.63
CA ASP A 82 3.33 13.22 17.39
C ASP A 82 4.52 13.56 16.49
N ALA A 83 4.66 12.85 15.37
CA ALA A 83 5.68 13.14 14.36
C ALA A 83 5.34 14.33 13.45
N GLY A 84 4.18 14.96 13.61
CA GLY A 84 3.76 16.11 12.81
C GLY A 84 3.30 15.78 11.39
N LEU A 85 2.94 14.53 11.13
CA LEU A 85 2.56 14.05 9.79
C LEU A 85 1.07 14.13 9.52
N VAL A 86 0.27 13.95 10.56
CA VAL A 86 -1.19 13.95 10.49
C VAL A 86 -1.77 14.77 11.62
N GLU A 87 -3.04 15.13 11.46
CA GLU A 87 -3.82 15.78 12.52
C GLU A 87 -5.23 15.22 12.56
N ARG A 88 -5.79 15.14 13.75
CA ARG A 88 -7.19 14.76 13.96
C ARG A 88 -8.08 15.99 13.92
N THR A 89 -9.24 15.82 13.29
CA THR A 89 -10.29 16.82 13.29
C THR A 89 -11.61 16.18 13.68
N PRO A 90 -12.43 16.82 14.54
CA PRO A 90 -13.77 16.30 14.81
C PRO A 90 -14.62 16.41 13.54
N ASP A 91 -15.55 15.46 13.34
CA ASP A 91 -16.56 15.59 12.30
C ASP A 91 -17.50 16.74 12.68
N GLY A 92 -17.80 17.62 11.74
CA GLY A 92 -18.67 18.78 11.99
C GLY A 92 -20.12 18.41 12.29
N GLU A 93 -20.61 17.25 11.85
CA GLU A 93 -21.97 16.78 12.07
C GLU A 93 -22.09 15.85 13.28
N ASP A 94 -21.06 15.05 13.56
CA ASP A 94 -21.01 14.17 14.73
C ASP A 94 -19.68 14.34 15.46
N GLY A 95 -19.68 15.03 16.59
CA GLY A 95 -18.50 15.27 17.43
C GLY A 95 -17.87 14.01 18.04
N ARG A 96 -18.53 12.83 17.93
CA ARG A 96 -17.98 11.54 18.35
C ARG A 96 -17.07 10.93 17.30
N VAL A 97 -17.20 11.37 16.04
CA VAL A 97 -16.40 10.84 14.93
C VAL A 97 -15.18 11.72 14.76
N THR A 98 -14.01 11.11 14.80
CA THR A 98 -12.73 11.76 14.56
C THR A 98 -12.24 11.39 13.17
N ARG A 99 -11.87 12.40 12.41
CA ARG A 99 -11.27 12.25 11.07
C ARG A 99 -9.79 12.58 11.12
N VAL A 100 -9.04 11.99 10.21
CA VAL A 100 -7.58 12.13 10.13
C VAL A 100 -7.20 12.69 8.78
N ARG A 101 -6.41 13.75 8.78
CA ARG A 101 -5.88 14.35 7.54
C ARG A 101 -4.37 14.56 7.64
N LEU A 102 -3.74 14.71 6.48
CA LEU A 102 -2.31 15.03 6.44
C LEU A 102 -2.09 16.49 6.86
N THR A 103 -0.99 16.73 7.57
CA THR A 103 -0.46 18.07 7.74
C THR A 103 0.22 18.53 6.42
N ALA A 104 0.60 19.80 6.33
CA ALA A 104 1.38 20.29 5.19
C ALA A 104 2.67 19.49 5.00
N GLU A 105 3.34 19.14 6.11
CA GLU A 105 4.56 18.32 6.07
C GLU A 105 4.29 16.89 5.60
N GLY A 106 3.23 16.25 6.10
CA GLY A 106 2.81 14.92 5.64
C GLY A 106 2.48 14.91 4.16
N ASP A 107 1.78 15.91 3.67
CA ASP A 107 1.45 16.04 2.25
C ASP A 107 2.71 16.25 1.38
N ARG A 108 3.63 17.08 1.83
CA ARG A 108 4.91 17.31 1.13
C ARG A 108 5.69 16.00 0.96
N ILE A 109 5.83 15.24 2.02
CA ILE A 109 6.52 13.94 1.98
C ILE A 109 5.82 12.99 1.03
N MET A 110 4.49 12.95 1.05
CA MET A 110 3.71 12.09 0.17
C MET A 110 3.84 12.46 -1.31
N GLN A 111 3.93 13.75 -1.65
CA GLN A 111 4.17 14.16 -3.03
C GLN A 111 5.49 13.61 -3.57
N GLU A 112 6.56 13.68 -2.77
CA GLU A 112 7.88 13.17 -3.15
C GLU A 112 7.90 11.65 -3.27
N LEU A 113 7.39 10.93 -2.25
CA LEU A 113 7.40 9.46 -2.24
C LEU A 113 6.49 8.87 -3.31
N THR A 114 5.34 9.46 -3.56
CA THR A 114 4.38 8.93 -4.52
C THR A 114 4.93 8.95 -5.93
N GLN A 115 5.66 9.99 -6.30
CA GLN A 115 6.24 10.07 -7.66
C GLN A 115 7.17 8.90 -7.93
N SER A 116 8.12 8.62 -7.02
CA SER A 116 9.04 7.48 -7.19
C SER A 116 8.31 6.12 -7.17
N HIS A 117 7.27 6.00 -6.35
CA HIS A 117 6.47 4.78 -6.29
C HIS A 117 5.67 4.54 -7.58
N LEU A 118 5.10 5.58 -8.18
CA LEU A 118 4.38 5.44 -9.47
C LEU A 118 5.32 5.00 -10.59
N GLU A 119 6.55 5.53 -10.64
CA GLU A 119 7.56 5.09 -11.58
C GLU A 119 7.90 3.62 -11.38
N ARG A 120 8.08 3.20 -10.12
CA ARG A 120 8.37 1.80 -9.78
C ARG A 120 7.21 0.87 -10.08
N LEU A 121 5.97 1.33 -9.90
CA LEU A 121 4.78 0.56 -10.26
C LEU A 121 4.71 0.25 -11.76
N HIS A 122 5.15 1.16 -12.62
CA HIS A 122 5.24 0.91 -14.06
C HIS A 122 6.18 -0.24 -14.38
N GLU A 123 7.36 -0.27 -13.76
CA GLU A 123 8.32 -1.37 -13.91
C GLU A 123 7.75 -2.68 -13.37
N LEU A 124 7.13 -2.64 -12.21
CA LEU A 124 6.50 -3.81 -11.59
C LEU A 124 5.37 -4.38 -12.46
N ALA A 125 4.53 -3.51 -13.00
CA ALA A 125 3.42 -3.90 -13.87
C ALA A 125 3.91 -4.64 -15.11
N ALA A 126 5.00 -4.19 -15.72
CA ALA A 126 5.60 -4.86 -16.89
C ALA A 126 6.08 -6.26 -16.54
N VAL A 127 6.75 -6.45 -15.41
CA VAL A 127 7.22 -7.77 -14.95
C VAL A 127 6.04 -8.70 -14.67
N LEU A 128 5.01 -8.22 -13.99
CA LEU A 128 3.80 -9.00 -13.67
C LEU A 128 3.04 -9.38 -14.95
N ASP A 129 2.96 -8.47 -15.90
CA ASP A 129 2.31 -8.72 -17.20
C ASP A 129 3.02 -9.84 -17.98
N GLU A 130 4.35 -9.82 -18.03
CA GLU A 130 5.14 -10.90 -18.61
C GLU A 130 4.87 -12.24 -17.91
N LEU A 131 4.82 -12.27 -16.59
CA LEU A 131 4.54 -13.47 -15.81
C LEU A 131 3.15 -14.04 -16.10
N VAL A 132 2.14 -13.20 -16.23
CA VAL A 132 0.77 -13.61 -16.53
C VAL A 132 0.63 -14.10 -17.98
N ASN A 133 1.24 -13.40 -18.94
CA ASN A 133 1.08 -13.66 -20.35
C ASN A 133 1.98 -14.79 -20.88
N SER A 134 3.09 -15.11 -20.20
CA SER A 134 3.97 -16.23 -20.57
C SER A 134 3.31 -17.61 -20.42
N SER A 135 2.08 -17.66 -19.92
CA SER A 135 1.29 -18.90 -19.80
C SER A 135 0.49 -19.28 -21.07
N GLY A 136 0.52 -18.46 -22.10
CA GLY A 136 -0.27 -18.65 -23.33
C GLY A 136 0.35 -19.54 -24.38
N GLY A 137 1.42 -20.24 -24.09
CA GLY A 137 2.17 -21.04 -25.05
C GLY A 137 2.11 -22.54 -24.84
N THR A 138 0.91 -23.12 -24.66
CA THR A 138 0.76 -24.54 -24.95
C THR A 138 0.08 -24.65 -26.31
N ALA A 139 0.92 -24.63 -27.34
CA ALA A 139 0.48 -25.16 -28.63
C ALA A 139 0.11 -26.64 -28.41
N PRO A 140 -1.03 -27.12 -28.92
CA PRO A 140 -1.30 -28.54 -28.88
C PRO A 140 -0.25 -29.23 -29.75
N ASP A 141 0.54 -30.07 -29.12
CA ASP A 141 1.42 -30.98 -29.80
C ASP A 141 0.53 -31.94 -30.63
N ARG A 142 0.80 -31.96 -31.90
CA ARG A 142 0.13 -32.88 -32.83
C ARG A 142 0.69 -34.26 -32.70
#